data_1798d1474a5c23ff68a53c24c1751124
#
_entry.id   1798d1474a5c23ff68a53c24c1751124
#
_cell.length_a   1.000
_cell.length_b   1.000
_cell.length_c   1.000
_cell.angle_alpha   90.00
_cell.angle_beta   90.00
_cell.angle_gamma   90.00
#
_symmetry.space_group_name_H-M   'P 1'
#
loop_
_entity.id
_entity.type
_entity.pdbx_description
1 polymer ?
#
loop_
_entity_poly.entity_id
_entity_poly.type
_entity_poly.pdbx_seq_one_letter_code
_entity_poly.pdbx_strand_id
1 'polypeptide(L)'
;TSGRLRLGVIPTIAPYLLHKFIPDFVRDYPKVELEIAEMVTADIVDALRRDRIDAALVAGGTCGEGIQEHELFDDRFHLYVSRENPLFERTNVRIEDIDLKELVLLSPGHCMRDQIIELCQAKREVPSHYTFESGSLDTLMRIVDYTHCVTIIPEMAVEYIPAEHRCQVKTLAKGATSRKIAVAVRRTYVKSSIIKALIDTILSKVSRQ
;
A
#
# COMPACT_ATOMS: atom_id res chain seq x y z
N THR A 1 -16.43 16.30 -17.62
CA THR A 1 -15.85 16.01 -16.29
C THR A 1 -15.37 17.33 -15.70
N SER A 2 -16.03 17.78 -14.64
CA SER A 2 -15.69 19.06 -13.96
C SER A 2 -16.16 19.01 -12.49
N GLY A 3 -15.55 19.84 -11.64
CA GLY A 3 -15.88 19.96 -10.23
C GLY A 3 -14.73 19.55 -9.31
N ARG A 4 -15.00 19.47 -8.00
CA ARG A 4 -14.01 19.12 -6.97
C ARG A 4 -13.97 17.60 -6.75
N LEU A 5 -12.78 17.06 -6.64
CA LEU A 5 -12.50 15.67 -6.27
C LEU A 5 -11.56 15.65 -5.06
N ARG A 6 -12.07 15.21 -3.91
CA ARG A 6 -11.30 15.02 -2.68
C ARG A 6 -10.90 13.53 -2.58
N LEU A 7 -9.62 13.25 -2.75
CA LEU A 7 -9.05 11.91 -2.82
C LEU A 7 -8.25 11.58 -1.55
N GLY A 8 -8.70 10.58 -0.80
CA GLY A 8 -7.90 9.96 0.26
C GLY A 8 -6.94 8.93 -0.32
N VAL A 9 -5.76 8.76 0.27
CA VAL A 9 -4.79 7.74 -0.17
C VAL A 9 -4.09 7.15 1.04
N ILE A 10 -3.97 5.82 1.11
CA ILE A 10 -3.21 5.20 2.19
C ILE A 10 -1.69 5.39 2.01
N PRO A 11 -0.93 5.49 3.12
CA PRO A 11 0.52 5.80 3.08
C PRO A 11 1.36 4.79 2.30
N THR A 12 0.92 3.55 2.19
CA THR A 12 1.63 2.50 1.45
C THR A 12 1.36 2.50 -0.05
N ILE A 13 0.53 3.42 -0.55
CA ILE A 13 0.25 3.64 -1.98
C ILE A 13 0.75 5.03 -2.41
N ALA A 14 0.55 6.05 -1.58
CA ALA A 14 0.78 7.45 -1.93
C ALA A 14 2.16 7.71 -2.58
N PRO A 15 3.31 7.30 -1.98
CA PRO A 15 4.63 7.59 -2.52
C PRO A 15 4.89 6.96 -3.89
N TYR A 16 4.24 5.84 -4.18
CA TYR A 16 4.57 4.99 -5.34
C TYR A 16 3.61 5.15 -6.52
N LEU A 17 2.41 5.70 -6.30
CA LEU A 17 1.38 5.78 -7.34
C LEU A 17 0.98 7.21 -7.70
N LEU A 18 0.93 8.14 -6.75
CA LEU A 18 0.39 9.48 -7.00
C LEU A 18 1.12 10.20 -8.13
N HIS A 19 2.44 10.22 -8.10
CA HIS A 19 3.27 10.91 -9.09
C HIS A 19 3.16 10.31 -10.50
N LYS A 20 2.71 9.06 -10.63
CA LYS A 20 2.55 8.39 -11.93
C LYS A 20 1.33 8.90 -12.70
N PHE A 21 0.24 9.25 -12.03
CA PHE A 21 -1.01 9.61 -12.69
C PHE A 21 -1.43 11.07 -12.52
N ILE A 22 -1.05 11.76 -11.43
CA ILE A 22 -1.49 13.13 -11.16
C ILE A 22 -1.17 14.10 -12.31
N PRO A 23 0.05 14.11 -12.88
CA PRO A 23 0.38 15.05 -13.94
C PRO A 23 -0.54 14.92 -15.16
N ASP A 24 -0.84 13.69 -15.57
CA ASP A 24 -1.73 13.44 -16.70
C ASP A 24 -3.19 13.73 -16.36
N PHE A 25 -3.64 13.34 -15.16
CA PHE A 25 -5.00 13.63 -14.73
C PHE A 25 -5.30 15.13 -14.70
N VAL A 26 -4.41 15.94 -14.15
CA VAL A 26 -4.57 17.40 -14.08
C VAL A 26 -4.54 18.02 -15.47
N ARG A 27 -3.66 17.54 -16.38
CA ARG A 27 -3.59 18.02 -17.76
C ARG A 27 -4.86 17.69 -18.54
N ASP A 28 -5.35 16.46 -18.43
CA ASP A 28 -6.44 15.95 -19.25
C ASP A 28 -7.82 16.38 -18.72
N TYR A 29 -7.91 16.70 -17.41
CA TYR A 29 -9.14 17.17 -16.76
C TYR A 29 -8.96 18.52 -16.04
N PRO A 30 -8.62 19.60 -16.77
CA PRO A 30 -8.27 20.90 -16.17
C PRO A 30 -9.43 21.60 -15.44
N LYS A 31 -10.66 21.10 -15.60
CA LYS A 31 -11.86 21.60 -14.89
C LYS A 31 -12.16 20.82 -13.60
N VAL A 32 -11.30 19.88 -13.22
CA VAL A 32 -11.39 19.13 -11.97
C VAL A 32 -10.40 19.73 -10.99
N GLU A 33 -10.90 20.23 -9.87
CA GLU A 33 -10.09 20.63 -8.72
C GLU A 33 -9.78 19.37 -7.91
N LEU A 34 -8.52 18.91 -7.94
CA LEU A 34 -8.07 17.72 -7.26
C LEU A 34 -7.42 18.08 -5.92
N GLU A 35 -7.99 17.55 -4.83
CA GLU A 35 -7.44 17.64 -3.48
C GLU A 35 -7.05 16.24 -3.02
N ILE A 36 -5.85 16.08 -2.46
CA ILE A 36 -5.33 14.79 -2.01
C ILE A 36 -4.93 14.88 -0.55
N ALA A 37 -5.34 13.89 0.23
CA ALA A 37 -4.95 13.72 1.62
C ALA A 37 -4.45 12.29 1.87
N GLU A 38 -3.27 12.18 2.46
CA GLU A 38 -2.75 10.89 2.93
C GLU A 38 -3.39 10.57 4.28
N MET A 39 -3.98 9.36 4.40
CA MET A 39 -4.78 8.95 5.55
C MET A 39 -4.67 7.44 5.76
N VAL A 40 -4.70 6.98 7.02
CA VAL A 40 -4.82 5.53 7.31
C VAL A 40 -6.23 5.02 6.97
N THR A 41 -6.37 3.70 6.78
CA THR A 41 -7.62 3.09 6.28
C THR A 41 -8.84 3.43 7.16
N ALA A 42 -8.69 3.42 8.48
CA ALA A 42 -9.80 3.74 9.39
C ALA A 42 -10.31 5.17 9.19
N ASP A 43 -9.42 6.14 9.02
CA ASP A 43 -9.77 7.53 8.78
C ASP A 43 -10.39 7.73 7.38
N ILE A 44 -9.92 6.98 6.37
CA ILE A 44 -10.50 6.96 5.03
C ILE A 44 -11.97 6.50 5.08
N VAL A 45 -12.23 5.39 5.76
CA VAL A 45 -13.59 4.84 5.88
C VAL A 45 -14.54 5.84 6.55
N ASP A 46 -14.10 6.45 7.66
CA ASP A 46 -14.88 7.48 8.33
C ASP A 46 -15.08 8.73 7.45
N ALA A 47 -14.04 9.17 6.74
CA ALA A 47 -14.12 10.32 5.85
C ALA A 47 -15.04 10.09 4.64
N LEU A 48 -15.06 8.88 4.05
CA LEU A 48 -15.98 8.50 2.99
C LEU A 48 -17.44 8.49 3.51
N ARG A 49 -17.67 7.88 4.67
CA ARG A 49 -19.01 7.79 5.27
C ARG A 49 -19.59 9.16 5.62
N ARG A 50 -18.75 10.09 6.06
CA ARG A 50 -19.13 11.46 6.44
C ARG A 50 -19.04 12.46 5.28
N ASP A 51 -18.81 12.01 4.05
CA ASP A 51 -18.71 12.90 2.88
C ASP A 51 -17.59 13.93 2.96
N ARG A 52 -16.53 13.65 3.71
CA ARG A 52 -15.35 14.51 3.81
C ARG A 52 -14.40 14.31 2.63
N ILE A 53 -14.36 13.10 2.07
CA ILE A 53 -13.68 12.77 0.82
C ILE A 53 -14.65 12.12 -0.16
N ASP A 54 -14.35 12.21 -1.44
CA ASP A 54 -15.19 11.72 -2.54
C ASP A 54 -14.80 10.30 -2.96
N ALA A 55 -13.50 10.00 -2.92
CA ALA A 55 -12.92 8.72 -3.27
C ALA A 55 -11.66 8.45 -2.45
N ALA A 56 -11.18 7.21 -2.48
CA ALA A 56 -9.90 6.87 -1.88
C ALA A 56 -9.17 5.77 -2.64
N LEU A 57 -7.82 5.83 -2.64
CA LEU A 57 -6.94 4.73 -3.05
C LEU A 57 -6.59 3.89 -1.82
N VAL A 58 -7.02 2.63 -1.85
CA VAL A 58 -6.95 1.70 -0.70
C VAL A 58 -6.47 0.32 -1.12
N ALA A 59 -6.15 -0.52 -0.14
CA ALA A 59 -6.08 -1.95 -0.34
C ALA A 59 -7.50 -2.53 -0.37
N GLY A 60 -7.84 -3.31 -1.37
CA GLY A 60 -9.17 -3.90 -1.56
C GLY A 60 -9.59 -4.81 -0.40
N GLY A 61 -10.87 -4.84 -0.13
CA GLY A 61 -11.46 -5.62 0.94
C GLY A 61 -11.33 -5.01 2.33
N THR A 62 -10.82 -3.77 2.46
CA THR A 62 -10.53 -3.15 3.77
C THR A 62 -11.56 -2.12 4.23
N CYS A 63 -12.46 -1.67 3.35
CA CYS A 63 -13.37 -0.55 3.66
C CYS A 63 -14.71 -0.97 4.30
N GLY A 64 -15.11 -2.23 4.17
CA GLY A 64 -16.33 -2.75 4.78
C GLY A 64 -17.63 -2.29 4.10
N GLU A 65 -18.75 -2.47 4.80
CA GLU A 65 -20.07 -2.19 4.26
C GLU A 65 -20.32 -0.71 3.92
N GLY A 66 -21.13 -0.48 2.87
CA GLY A 66 -21.52 0.87 2.42
C GLY A 66 -20.50 1.56 1.51
N ILE A 67 -19.32 1.00 1.37
CA ILE A 67 -18.29 1.44 0.44
C ILE A 67 -18.23 0.49 -0.75
N GLN A 68 -18.16 1.03 -1.95
CA GLN A 68 -17.93 0.28 -3.18
C GLN A 68 -16.45 0.42 -3.56
N GLU A 69 -15.81 -0.70 -3.82
CA GLU A 69 -14.43 -0.76 -4.25
C GLU A 69 -14.36 -1.18 -5.72
N HIS A 70 -13.61 -0.42 -6.52
CA HIS A 70 -13.29 -0.72 -7.90
C HIS A 70 -11.84 -1.19 -7.96
N GLU A 71 -11.64 -2.49 -8.13
CA GLU A 71 -10.31 -3.11 -8.23
C GLU A 71 -9.57 -2.55 -9.45
N LEU A 72 -8.28 -2.23 -9.25
CA LEU A 72 -7.39 -1.71 -10.27
C LEU A 72 -6.37 -2.75 -10.72
N PHE A 73 -5.55 -3.25 -9.79
CA PHE A 73 -4.48 -4.21 -10.05
C PHE A 73 -4.04 -4.94 -8.79
N ASP A 74 -3.28 -6.02 -8.99
CA ASP A 74 -2.62 -6.75 -7.91
C ASP A 74 -1.24 -6.13 -7.61
N ASP A 75 -0.93 -5.99 -6.32
CA ASP A 75 0.34 -5.49 -5.81
C ASP A 75 0.96 -6.58 -4.93
N ARG A 76 1.98 -7.25 -5.43
CA ARG A 76 2.62 -8.40 -4.76
C ARG A 76 3.41 -7.93 -3.55
N PHE A 77 3.56 -8.84 -2.59
CA PHE A 77 4.44 -8.64 -1.45
C PHE A 77 5.82 -9.26 -1.70
N HIS A 78 6.84 -8.55 -1.25
CA HIS A 78 8.23 -8.99 -1.21
C HIS A 78 8.76 -8.87 0.21
N LEU A 79 9.76 -9.68 0.54
CA LEU A 79 10.49 -9.55 1.79
C LEU A 79 11.70 -8.63 1.55
N TYR A 80 11.86 -7.63 2.40
CA TYR A 80 13.07 -6.81 2.47
C TYR A 80 13.90 -7.27 3.65
N VAL A 81 15.12 -7.73 3.38
CA VAL A 81 15.94 -8.49 4.33
C VAL A 81 17.22 -7.74 4.64
N SER A 82 17.56 -7.65 5.92
CA SER A 82 18.88 -7.16 6.34
C SER A 82 20.01 -8.03 5.76
N ARG A 83 21.14 -7.42 5.42
CA ARG A 83 22.35 -8.13 4.97
C ARG A 83 22.91 -9.05 6.04
N GLU A 84 22.62 -8.80 7.31
CA GLU A 84 23.07 -9.59 8.46
C GLU A 84 22.10 -10.74 8.81
N ASN A 85 20.92 -10.78 8.16
CA ASN A 85 19.93 -11.82 8.41
C ASN A 85 20.25 -13.08 7.58
N PRO A 86 20.10 -14.30 8.13
CA PRO A 86 20.36 -15.55 7.39
C PRO A 86 19.53 -15.73 6.11
N LEU A 87 18.36 -15.07 6.02
CA LEU A 87 17.52 -15.11 4.83
C LEU A 87 18.10 -14.30 3.67
N PHE A 88 19.12 -13.47 3.90
CA PHE A 88 19.76 -12.66 2.85
C PHE A 88 20.34 -13.52 1.71
N GLU A 89 20.89 -14.69 2.02
CA GLU A 89 21.47 -15.61 1.03
C GLU A 89 20.43 -16.36 0.18
N ARG A 90 19.14 -16.21 0.52
CA ARG A 90 18.04 -16.85 -0.20
C ARG A 90 17.45 -15.93 -1.26
N THR A 91 17.12 -16.50 -2.43
CA THR A 91 16.37 -15.78 -3.48
C THR A 91 14.86 -15.82 -3.24
N ASN A 92 14.37 -16.99 -2.81
CA ASN A 92 12.97 -17.24 -2.48
C ASN A 92 12.86 -17.60 -1.00
N VAL A 93 11.95 -16.95 -0.31
CA VAL A 93 11.68 -17.15 1.12
C VAL A 93 10.24 -17.59 1.30
N ARG A 94 10.01 -18.64 2.09
CA ARG A 94 8.65 -19.02 2.48
C ARG A 94 8.24 -18.21 3.71
N ILE A 95 6.94 -17.98 3.86
CA ILE A 95 6.41 -17.24 5.02
C ILE A 95 6.83 -17.92 6.34
N GLU A 96 6.85 -19.25 6.37
CA GLU A 96 7.21 -20.04 7.55
C GLU A 96 8.70 -19.93 7.93
N ASP A 97 9.53 -19.47 7.01
CA ASP A 97 10.97 -19.27 7.25
C ASP A 97 11.27 -17.94 7.97
N ILE A 98 10.27 -17.04 8.09
CA ILE A 98 10.42 -15.73 8.70
C ILE A 98 10.32 -15.86 10.22
N ASP A 99 11.37 -15.46 10.94
CA ASP A 99 11.28 -15.30 12.40
C ASP A 99 10.47 -14.03 12.71
N LEU A 100 9.30 -14.25 13.32
CA LEU A 100 8.39 -13.16 13.69
C LEU A 100 8.99 -12.17 14.70
N LYS A 101 10.03 -12.56 15.45
CA LYS A 101 10.76 -11.67 16.38
C LYS A 101 11.62 -10.65 15.63
N GLU A 102 12.02 -10.97 14.41
CA GLU A 102 12.82 -10.12 13.54
C GLU A 102 11.96 -9.35 12.51
N LEU A 103 10.66 -9.60 12.47
CA LEU A 103 9.73 -8.94 11.56
C LEU A 103 9.30 -7.58 12.11
N VAL A 104 9.73 -6.51 11.47
CA VAL A 104 9.26 -5.15 11.78
C VAL A 104 8.07 -4.79 10.90
N LEU A 105 7.05 -4.17 11.50
CA LEU A 105 5.77 -3.86 10.87
C LEU A 105 5.42 -2.39 11.00
N LEU A 106 4.53 -1.91 10.13
CA LEU A 106 3.89 -0.61 10.27
C LEU A 106 3.08 -0.54 11.57
N SER A 107 2.85 0.67 12.05
CA SER A 107 2.02 0.93 13.24
C SER A 107 0.57 0.44 13.06
N PRO A 108 -0.15 0.20 14.16
CA PRO A 108 -1.58 -0.10 14.12
C PRO A 108 -2.37 0.96 13.33
N GLY A 109 -3.43 0.54 12.61
CA GLY A 109 -4.25 1.40 11.75
C GLY A 109 -3.86 1.34 10.27
N HIS A 110 -2.69 0.82 9.93
CA HIS A 110 -2.33 0.52 8.55
C HIS A 110 -2.85 -0.86 8.15
N CYS A 111 -3.73 -0.93 7.14
CA CYS A 111 -4.28 -2.20 6.66
C CYS A 111 -3.20 -3.20 6.21
N MET A 112 -2.07 -2.71 5.69
CA MET A 112 -0.95 -3.56 5.30
C MET A 112 -0.37 -4.33 6.49
N ARG A 113 -0.33 -3.72 7.70
CA ARG A 113 0.06 -4.43 8.93
C ARG A 113 -0.84 -5.64 9.18
N ASP A 114 -2.16 -5.42 9.13
CA ASP A 114 -3.14 -6.48 9.40
C ASP A 114 -3.04 -7.59 8.34
N GLN A 115 -2.87 -7.24 7.08
CA GLN A 115 -2.64 -8.18 5.97
C GLN A 115 -1.38 -9.03 6.18
N ILE A 116 -0.27 -8.43 6.64
CA ILE A 116 0.98 -9.15 6.91
C ILE A 116 0.81 -10.08 8.12
N ILE A 117 0.14 -9.63 9.19
CA ILE A 117 -0.14 -10.46 10.36
C ILE A 117 -0.98 -11.68 9.96
N GLU A 118 -2.01 -11.49 9.14
CA GLU A 118 -2.84 -12.56 8.61
C GLU A 118 -2.03 -13.52 7.73
N LEU A 119 -1.22 -12.98 6.82
CA LEU A 119 -0.35 -13.74 5.92
C LEU A 119 0.63 -14.63 6.71
N CYS A 120 1.22 -14.11 7.77
CA CYS A 120 2.14 -14.84 8.63
C CYS A 120 1.42 -15.75 9.64
N GLN A 121 0.08 -15.79 9.65
CA GLN A 121 -0.73 -16.47 10.69
C GLN A 121 -0.28 -16.09 12.11
N ALA A 122 0.24 -14.88 12.26
CA ALA A 122 0.77 -14.36 13.51
C ALA A 122 -0.39 -13.92 14.43
N LYS A 123 -0.19 -14.06 15.73
CA LYS A 123 -1.05 -13.39 16.71
C LYS A 123 -0.87 -11.87 16.54
N ARG A 124 -1.91 -11.07 16.87
CA ARG A 124 -1.88 -9.60 16.75
C ARG A 124 -0.69 -8.93 17.47
N GLU A 125 -0.16 -9.57 18.48
CA GLU A 125 1.09 -9.19 19.15
C GLU A 125 2.23 -10.02 18.55
N VAL A 126 2.89 -9.48 17.54
CA VAL A 126 4.15 -10.04 17.04
C VAL A 126 5.22 -9.68 18.07
N PRO A 127 5.81 -10.66 18.76
CA PRO A 127 6.88 -10.38 19.71
C PRO A 127 8.12 -9.94 18.93
N SER A 128 8.30 -8.64 18.82
CA SER A 128 9.49 -8.04 18.23
C SER A 128 10.45 -7.58 19.31
N HIS A 129 11.75 -7.66 19.05
CA HIS A 129 12.77 -7.03 19.91
C HIS A 129 12.64 -5.49 19.93
N TYR A 130 11.92 -4.94 18.94
CA TYR A 130 11.68 -3.51 18.80
C TYR A 130 10.18 -3.26 18.73
N THR A 131 9.68 -2.44 19.65
CA THR A 131 8.37 -1.82 19.49
C THR A 131 8.59 -0.53 18.73
N PHE A 132 8.28 -0.54 17.44
CA PHE A 132 8.45 0.61 16.58
C PHE A 132 7.13 0.96 15.91
N GLU A 133 6.63 2.16 16.17
CA GLU A 133 5.42 2.68 15.56
C GLU A 133 5.81 3.62 14.41
N SER A 134 5.81 3.13 13.19
CA SER A 134 6.06 3.93 12.01
C SER A 134 4.92 3.80 11.01
N GLY A 135 4.50 4.93 10.45
CA GLY A 135 3.62 4.99 9.29
C GLY A 135 4.35 4.88 7.95
N SER A 136 5.68 4.80 7.94
CA SER A 136 6.51 4.89 6.74
C SER A 136 7.24 3.58 6.45
N LEU A 137 7.04 3.04 5.25
CA LEU A 137 7.81 1.89 4.74
C LEU A 137 9.29 2.23 4.57
N ASP A 138 9.63 3.45 4.15
CA ASP A 138 11.02 3.89 4.03
C ASP A 138 11.74 3.85 5.37
N THR A 139 11.06 4.24 6.45
CA THR A 139 11.62 4.15 7.80
C THR A 139 11.85 2.70 8.21
N LEU A 140 10.91 1.79 7.92
CA LEU A 140 11.09 0.37 8.20
C LEU A 140 12.25 -0.23 7.41
N MET A 141 12.39 0.07 6.13
CA MET A 141 13.51 -0.39 5.32
C MET A 141 14.86 0.10 5.86
N ARG A 142 14.93 1.37 6.29
CA ARG A 142 16.16 1.90 6.93
C ARG A 142 16.49 1.20 8.26
N ILE A 143 15.48 0.85 9.06
CA ILE A 143 15.71 0.04 10.27
C ILE A 143 16.28 -1.32 9.90
N VAL A 144 15.72 -1.96 8.88
CA VAL A 144 16.22 -3.24 8.36
C VAL A 144 17.67 -3.14 7.91
N ASP A 145 18.07 -2.04 7.26
CA ASP A 145 19.44 -1.83 6.76
C ASP A 145 20.50 -1.83 7.89
N TYR A 146 20.13 -1.48 9.12
CA TYR A 146 21.04 -1.33 10.26
C TYR A 146 20.77 -2.31 11.41
N THR A 147 19.97 -3.35 11.17
CA THR A 147 19.62 -4.37 12.16
C THR A 147 19.66 -5.76 11.54
N HIS A 148 19.28 -6.80 12.29
CA HIS A 148 19.06 -8.17 11.75
C HIS A 148 17.63 -8.40 11.27
N CYS A 149 16.81 -7.35 11.25
CA CYS A 149 15.38 -7.46 10.99
C CYS A 149 15.05 -7.70 9.53
N VAL A 150 13.78 -8.00 9.31
CA VAL A 150 13.16 -8.08 7.99
C VAL A 150 11.84 -7.29 8.01
N THR A 151 11.39 -6.86 6.84
CA THR A 151 10.04 -6.30 6.68
C THR A 151 9.42 -6.76 5.37
N ILE A 152 8.11 -6.70 5.26
CA ILE A 152 7.39 -6.98 4.01
C ILE A 152 7.05 -5.66 3.35
N ILE A 153 7.34 -5.56 2.05
CA ILE A 153 7.12 -4.39 1.22
C ILE A 153 6.24 -4.74 0.02
N PRO A 154 5.46 -3.80 -0.51
CA PRO A 154 4.71 -4.00 -1.74
C PRO A 154 5.63 -3.89 -2.97
N GLU A 155 5.27 -4.55 -4.06
CA GLU A 155 6.01 -4.51 -5.33
C GLU A 155 6.16 -3.08 -5.86
N MET A 156 5.13 -2.24 -5.65
CA MET A 156 5.18 -0.83 -6.00
C MET A 156 6.37 -0.08 -5.38
N ALA A 157 6.83 -0.48 -4.20
CA ALA A 157 7.98 0.13 -3.53
C ALA A 157 9.31 -0.33 -4.12
N VAL A 158 9.39 -1.51 -4.73
CA VAL A 158 10.65 -2.11 -5.21
C VAL A 158 11.33 -1.26 -6.27
N GLU A 159 10.56 -0.61 -7.13
CA GLU A 159 11.07 0.28 -8.19
C GLU A 159 11.92 1.43 -7.64
N TYR A 160 11.58 1.90 -6.43
CA TYR A 160 12.20 3.06 -5.77
C TYR A 160 13.35 2.70 -4.83
N ILE A 161 13.65 1.41 -4.69
CA ILE A 161 14.79 0.95 -3.89
C ILE A 161 16.08 1.24 -4.65
N PRO A 162 17.07 1.92 -4.02
CA PRO A 162 18.37 2.16 -4.63
C PRO A 162 19.04 0.86 -5.10
N ALA A 163 19.81 0.94 -6.18
CA ALA A 163 20.40 -0.24 -6.84
C ALA A 163 21.23 -1.09 -5.87
N GLU A 164 21.96 -0.44 -4.95
CA GLU A 164 22.78 -1.08 -3.93
C GLU A 164 21.99 -1.87 -2.88
N HIS A 165 20.69 -1.56 -2.71
CA HIS A 165 19.80 -2.24 -1.77
C HIS A 165 18.86 -3.29 -2.42
N ARG A 166 18.83 -3.37 -3.76
CA ARG A 166 17.94 -4.31 -4.46
C ARG A 166 18.23 -5.77 -4.16
N CYS A 167 19.48 -6.12 -3.82
CA CYS A 167 19.85 -7.48 -3.40
C CYS A 167 19.16 -7.91 -2.09
N GLN A 168 18.63 -6.98 -1.30
CA GLN A 168 17.89 -7.23 -0.06
C GLN A 168 16.43 -7.62 -0.31
N VAL A 169 15.90 -7.39 -1.53
CA VAL A 169 14.54 -7.77 -1.90
C VAL A 169 14.49 -9.24 -2.26
N LYS A 170 13.62 -10.00 -1.59
CA LYS A 170 13.43 -11.43 -1.81
C LYS A 170 12.00 -11.74 -2.22
N THR A 171 11.83 -12.70 -3.10
CA THR A 171 10.51 -13.17 -3.50
C THR A 171 9.91 -14.04 -2.40
N LEU A 172 8.65 -13.78 -2.05
CA LEU A 172 7.88 -14.66 -1.16
C LEU A 172 7.34 -15.84 -1.98
N ALA A 173 7.73 -17.07 -1.57
CA ALA A 173 7.33 -18.29 -2.24
C ALA A 173 5.98 -18.78 -1.74
N LYS A 174 5.10 -19.17 -2.70
CA LYS A 174 3.80 -19.86 -2.52
C LYS A 174 2.77 -19.20 -1.58
N GLY A 175 1.61 -18.92 -2.13
CA GLY A 175 0.40 -18.43 -1.45
C GLY A 175 -0.11 -17.09 -2.03
N ALA A 176 -1.23 -16.61 -1.55
CA ALA A 176 -1.77 -15.30 -1.88
C ALA A 176 -0.91 -14.20 -1.23
N THR A 177 0.25 -13.92 -1.83
CA THR A 177 1.22 -12.92 -1.35
C THR A 177 1.04 -11.61 -2.10
N SER A 178 -0.20 -11.18 -2.26
CA SER A 178 -0.52 -9.90 -2.92
C SER A 178 -1.75 -9.26 -2.26
N ARG A 179 -1.87 -7.97 -2.47
CA ARG A 179 -3.08 -7.20 -2.14
C ARG A 179 -3.69 -6.65 -3.42
N LYS A 180 -5.00 -6.44 -3.43
CA LYS A 180 -5.67 -5.68 -4.48
C LYS A 180 -5.50 -4.19 -4.20
N ILE A 181 -5.17 -3.40 -5.20
CA ILE A 181 -5.28 -1.94 -5.11
C ILE A 181 -6.62 -1.56 -5.72
N ALA A 182 -7.37 -0.68 -5.06
CA ALA A 182 -8.71 -0.30 -5.46
C ALA A 182 -8.98 1.19 -5.26
N VAL A 183 -9.93 1.71 -6.05
CA VAL A 183 -10.59 2.98 -5.78
C VAL A 183 -11.86 2.70 -4.99
N ALA A 184 -11.92 3.22 -3.78
CA ALA A 184 -13.08 3.13 -2.90
C ALA A 184 -13.93 4.40 -3.00
N VAL A 185 -15.23 4.23 -3.12
CA VAL A 185 -16.22 5.33 -3.13
C VAL A 185 -17.41 4.94 -2.28
N ARG A 186 -18.14 5.91 -1.77
CA ARG A 186 -19.42 5.63 -1.13
C ARG A 186 -20.41 5.08 -2.17
N ARG A 187 -21.16 4.03 -1.84
CA ARG A 187 -22.11 3.39 -2.76
C ARG A 187 -23.13 4.34 -3.38
N THR A 188 -23.47 5.43 -2.70
CA THR A 188 -24.41 6.47 -3.15
C THR A 188 -23.74 7.64 -3.88
N TYR A 189 -22.45 7.50 -4.25
CA TYR A 189 -21.72 8.57 -4.90
C TYR A 189 -22.20 8.83 -6.34
N VAL A 190 -22.52 10.09 -6.63
CA VAL A 190 -23.23 10.47 -7.87
C VAL A 190 -22.29 10.89 -9.02
N LYS A 191 -21.04 11.34 -8.73
CA LYS A 191 -20.12 11.85 -9.76
C LYS A 191 -19.32 10.73 -10.44
N SER A 192 -20.01 9.76 -11.03
CA SER A 192 -19.39 8.57 -11.63
C SER A 192 -18.39 8.89 -12.77
N SER A 193 -18.58 9.99 -13.50
CA SER A 193 -17.70 10.40 -14.61
C SER A 193 -16.30 10.82 -14.15
N ILE A 194 -16.19 11.47 -12.98
CA ILE A 194 -14.87 11.86 -12.42
C ILE A 194 -14.13 10.63 -11.92
N ILE A 195 -14.85 9.72 -11.24
CA ILE A 195 -14.27 8.48 -10.74
C ILE A 195 -13.80 7.58 -11.90
N LYS A 196 -14.61 7.48 -12.96
CA LYS A 196 -14.19 6.75 -14.17
C LYS A 196 -12.94 7.35 -14.77
N ALA A 197 -12.88 8.68 -14.93
CA ALA A 197 -11.71 9.37 -15.43
C ALA A 197 -10.46 9.11 -14.58
N LEU A 198 -10.60 9.12 -13.25
CA LEU A 198 -9.53 8.77 -12.31
C LEU A 198 -9.04 7.34 -12.52
N ILE A 199 -9.95 6.37 -12.55
CA ILE A 199 -9.64 4.94 -12.75
C ILE A 199 -8.93 4.73 -14.08
N ASP A 200 -9.49 5.26 -15.19
CA ASP A 200 -8.92 5.10 -16.54
C ASP A 200 -7.51 5.69 -16.61
N THR A 201 -7.28 6.85 -15.97
CA THR A 201 -5.95 7.47 -15.93
C THR A 201 -4.97 6.61 -15.15
N ILE A 202 -5.34 6.10 -13.97
CA ILE A 202 -4.47 5.23 -13.17
C ILE A 202 -4.12 3.95 -13.94
N LEU A 203 -5.12 3.26 -14.50
CA LEU A 203 -4.92 2.02 -15.24
C LEU A 203 -4.01 2.20 -16.46
N SER A 204 -4.07 3.35 -17.14
CA SER A 204 -3.17 3.67 -18.27
C SER A 204 -1.70 3.73 -17.86
N LYS A 205 -1.40 3.96 -16.57
CA LYS A 205 -0.03 4.04 -16.04
C LYS A 205 0.50 2.72 -15.52
N VAL A 206 -0.39 1.88 -15.01
CA VAL A 206 0.00 0.58 -14.44
C VAL A 206 0.14 -0.49 -15.52
N SER A 207 -0.69 -0.46 -16.57
CA SER A 207 -0.66 -1.42 -17.69
C SER A 207 0.57 -1.31 -18.60
N ARG A 208 1.51 -0.39 -18.35
CA ARG A 208 2.73 -0.17 -19.12
C ARG A 208 4.01 -0.71 -18.45
N GLN A 209 3.86 -1.49 -17.36
CA GLN A 209 4.99 -2.13 -16.67
C GLN A 209 5.13 -3.61 -17.05
#